data_41c420db23658ba1f04b63ec29859ebf
#
_entry.id   41c420db23658ba1f04b63ec29859ebf
#
_cell.length_a   1.000
_cell.length_b   1.000
_cell.length_c   1.000
_cell.angle_alpha   90.00
_cell.angle_beta   90.00
_cell.angle_gamma   90.00
#
_symmetry.space_group_name_H-M   'P 1'
#
loop_
_entity.id
_entity.type
_entity.pdbx_description
1 polymer ?
#
loop_
_entity_poly.entity_id
_entity_poly.type
_entity_poly.pdbx_seq_one_letter_code
_entity_poly.pdbx_strand_id
1 'polypeptide(L)'
;MFKLFKRLTVREVSMIVLSVLFTFLTVYLELEVPTYISTITELLQTPGTGLADLWEPGLKMIGLSFASLLSAIVVGFFAARIAASFTQSLRSDIFNRVLDYSQTEIKKFSIPSLLTRTTNDITQVQTLITMGLQVVTRGPIMAIWAMTKIIGKSENWLTAVLIAVIVNILLTVVLVTLAFPKQSVAQRLVDKLNSVTRESLTGIRVVRA
;
A
#
# COMPACT_ATOMS: atom_id res chain seq x y z
N MET A 1 -7.62 13.96 -9.10
CA MET A 1 -6.76 12.80 -9.38
C MET A 1 -6.57 12.51 -10.87
N PHE A 2 -7.59 12.46 -11.73
CA PHE A 2 -7.43 12.19 -13.18
C PHE A 2 -6.50 13.14 -13.94
N LYS A 3 -6.41 14.41 -13.55
CA LYS A 3 -5.46 15.37 -14.18
C LYS A 3 -3.98 15.06 -13.92
N LEU A 4 -3.67 14.32 -12.85
CA LEU A 4 -2.31 13.92 -12.52
C LEU A 4 -1.81 12.77 -13.43
N PHE A 5 -2.70 11.84 -13.80
CA PHE A 5 -2.38 10.75 -14.73
C PHE A 5 -2.07 11.23 -16.17
N LYS A 6 -2.57 12.40 -16.54
CA LYS A 6 -2.33 12.99 -17.87
C LYS A 6 -0.88 13.49 -18.06
N ARG A 7 -0.08 13.55 -16.99
CA ARG A 7 1.33 14.00 -16.99
C ARG A 7 2.34 12.85 -17.02
N LEU A 8 1.86 11.60 -17.03
CA LEU A 8 2.75 10.44 -17.06
C LEU A 8 3.46 10.35 -18.41
N THR A 9 4.78 10.26 -18.35
CA THR A 9 5.64 10.01 -19.50
C THR A 9 5.43 8.57 -20.00
N VAL A 10 5.62 8.32 -21.29
CA VAL A 10 5.54 6.97 -21.87
C VAL A 10 6.38 5.94 -21.09
N ARG A 11 7.54 6.37 -20.58
CA ARG A 11 8.42 5.55 -19.74
C ARG A 11 7.77 5.18 -18.39
N GLU A 12 7.04 6.09 -17.79
CA GLU A 12 6.33 5.82 -16.52
C GLU A 12 5.15 4.88 -16.73
N VAL A 13 4.43 5.05 -17.85
CA VAL A 13 3.36 4.12 -18.23
C VAL A 13 3.90 2.72 -18.45
N SER A 14 5.05 2.57 -19.13
CA SER A 14 5.66 1.24 -19.31
C SER A 14 6.09 0.61 -17.99
N MET A 15 6.62 1.39 -17.04
CA MET A 15 6.96 0.91 -15.71
C MET A 15 5.71 0.49 -14.90
N ILE A 16 4.59 1.20 -15.04
CA ILE A 16 3.31 0.82 -14.42
C ILE A 16 2.82 -0.51 -14.99
N VAL A 17 2.82 -0.68 -16.30
CA VAL A 17 2.42 -1.93 -16.96
C VAL A 17 3.30 -3.09 -16.49
N LEU A 18 4.61 -2.92 -16.46
CA LEU A 18 5.55 -3.93 -15.95
C LEU A 18 5.27 -4.25 -14.47
N SER A 19 5.03 -3.23 -13.63
CA SER A 19 4.68 -3.44 -12.23
C SER A 19 3.40 -4.26 -12.07
N VAL A 20 2.37 -4.01 -12.88
CA VAL A 20 1.12 -4.78 -12.88
C VAL A 20 1.37 -6.24 -13.32
N LEU A 21 2.16 -6.45 -14.37
CA LEU A 21 2.52 -7.80 -14.84
C LEU A 21 3.29 -8.59 -13.78
N PHE A 22 4.28 -7.97 -13.13
CA PHE A 22 5.01 -8.62 -12.05
C PHE A 22 4.14 -8.83 -10.81
N THR A 23 3.18 -7.94 -10.51
CA THR A 23 2.20 -8.16 -9.45
C THR A 23 1.33 -9.37 -9.75
N PHE A 24 0.88 -9.51 -11.00
CA PHE A 24 0.13 -10.70 -11.42
C PHE A 24 0.95 -11.98 -11.26
N LEU A 25 2.23 -11.95 -11.69
CA LEU A 25 3.14 -13.06 -11.53
C LEU A 25 3.36 -13.42 -10.05
N THR A 26 3.56 -12.41 -9.18
CA THR A 26 3.72 -12.61 -7.73
C THR A 26 2.50 -13.29 -7.12
N VAL A 27 1.29 -12.80 -7.43
CA VAL A 27 0.04 -13.37 -6.93
C VAL A 27 -0.18 -14.79 -7.45
N TYR A 28 0.12 -15.03 -8.72
CA TYR A 28 0.04 -16.37 -9.31
C TYR A 28 0.93 -17.35 -8.54
N LEU A 29 2.20 -17.01 -8.35
CA LEU A 29 3.18 -17.87 -7.67
C LEU A 29 2.78 -18.11 -6.19
N GLU A 30 2.30 -17.08 -5.50
CA GLU A 30 1.84 -17.20 -4.11
C GLU A 30 0.63 -18.14 -3.97
N LEU A 31 -0.33 -18.06 -4.88
CA LEU A 31 -1.54 -18.88 -4.82
C LEU A 31 -1.33 -20.31 -5.34
N GLU A 32 -0.17 -20.61 -5.93
CA GLU A 32 0.24 -22.00 -6.23
C GLU A 32 0.79 -22.73 -5.00
N VAL A 33 1.39 -22.02 -4.04
CA VAL A 33 1.99 -22.64 -2.84
C VAL A 33 0.99 -23.47 -2.04
N PRO A 34 -0.25 -23.03 -1.73
CA PRO A 34 -1.25 -23.83 -1.04
C PRO A 34 -1.62 -25.13 -1.76
N THR A 35 -1.51 -25.17 -3.09
CA THR A 35 -1.77 -26.39 -3.87
C THR A 35 -0.76 -27.49 -3.53
N TYR A 36 0.52 -27.13 -3.38
CA TYR A 36 1.54 -28.08 -2.96
C TYR A 36 1.43 -28.46 -1.48
N ILE A 37 0.93 -27.58 -0.62
CA ILE A 37 0.62 -27.93 0.78
C ILE A 37 -0.44 -29.03 0.82
N SER A 38 -1.51 -28.91 0.02
CA SER A 38 -2.55 -29.94 -0.02
C SER A 38 -1.98 -31.28 -0.56
N THR A 39 -1.13 -31.25 -1.57
CA THR A 39 -0.44 -32.45 -2.09
C THR A 39 0.42 -33.11 -1.02
N ILE A 40 1.20 -32.35 -0.25
CA ILE A 40 2.00 -32.88 0.86
C ILE A 40 1.09 -33.50 1.93
N THR A 41 -0.03 -32.85 2.23
CA THR A 41 -0.99 -33.35 3.22
C THR A 41 -1.62 -34.66 2.78
N GLU A 42 -1.99 -34.81 1.51
CA GLU A 42 -2.51 -36.05 0.93
C GLU A 42 -1.47 -37.17 0.97
N LEU A 43 -0.23 -36.86 0.61
CA LEU A 43 0.88 -37.83 0.67
C LEU A 43 1.10 -38.31 2.10
N LEU A 44 1.07 -37.47 3.09
CA LEU A 44 1.23 -37.84 4.51
C LEU A 44 0.08 -38.72 5.05
N GLN A 45 -1.10 -38.64 4.46
CA GLN A 45 -2.27 -39.48 4.81
C GLN A 45 -2.23 -40.85 4.10
N THR A 46 -1.39 -41.00 3.09
CA THR A 46 -1.29 -42.26 2.31
C THR A 46 -0.34 -43.24 3.01
N PRO A 47 -0.80 -44.45 3.40
CA PRO A 47 0.07 -45.44 4.02
C PRO A 47 1.21 -45.87 3.08
N GLY A 48 2.43 -45.81 3.56
CA GLY A 48 3.62 -46.20 2.80
C GLY A 48 4.40 -45.06 2.14
N THR A 49 3.97 -43.82 2.28
CA THR A 49 4.70 -42.66 1.78
C THR A 49 5.98 -42.43 2.58
N GLY A 50 7.10 -42.39 1.90
CA GLY A 50 8.41 -42.12 2.49
C GLY A 50 8.75 -40.64 2.50
N LEU A 51 9.76 -40.25 3.30
CA LEU A 51 10.30 -38.89 3.28
C LEU A 51 10.80 -38.48 1.88
N ALA A 52 11.22 -39.44 1.05
CA ALA A 52 11.67 -39.17 -0.31
C ALA A 52 10.57 -38.57 -1.21
N ASP A 53 9.32 -38.97 -1.00
CA ASP A 53 8.19 -38.52 -1.80
C ASP A 53 7.77 -37.05 -1.48
N LEU A 54 8.20 -36.54 -0.33
CA LEU A 54 7.91 -35.17 0.09
C LEU A 54 8.91 -34.14 -0.46
N TRP A 55 10.07 -34.59 -0.92
CA TRP A 55 11.10 -33.67 -1.43
C TRP A 55 10.68 -32.94 -2.69
N GLU A 56 10.03 -33.61 -3.62
CA GLU A 56 9.62 -32.99 -4.88
C GLU A 56 8.62 -31.84 -4.68
N PRO A 57 7.47 -32.04 -3.99
CA PRO A 57 6.54 -30.92 -3.73
C PRO A 57 7.16 -29.87 -2.81
N GLY A 58 8.00 -30.25 -1.84
CA GLY A 58 8.70 -29.31 -0.97
C GLY A 58 9.67 -28.39 -1.71
N LEU A 59 10.48 -28.93 -2.61
CA LEU A 59 11.38 -28.13 -3.45
C LEU A 59 10.61 -27.20 -4.40
N LYS A 60 9.50 -27.65 -4.96
CA LYS A 60 8.62 -26.80 -5.78
C LYS A 60 8.06 -25.64 -4.98
N MET A 61 7.59 -25.86 -3.74
CA MET A 61 7.15 -24.80 -2.85
C MET A 61 8.24 -23.76 -2.58
N ILE A 62 9.45 -24.21 -2.25
CA ILE A 62 10.59 -23.33 -2.01
C ILE A 62 10.90 -22.51 -3.27
N GLY A 63 10.96 -23.17 -4.43
CA GLY A 63 11.20 -22.53 -5.72
C GLY A 63 10.16 -21.44 -6.06
N LEU A 64 8.87 -21.76 -5.88
CA LEU A 64 7.76 -20.82 -6.10
C LEU A 64 7.83 -19.66 -5.13
N SER A 65 8.10 -19.91 -3.84
CA SER A 65 8.22 -18.86 -2.83
C SER A 65 9.40 -17.94 -3.12
N PHE A 66 10.52 -18.48 -3.55
CA PHE A 66 11.69 -17.71 -3.94
C PHE A 66 11.43 -16.88 -5.21
N ALA A 67 10.78 -17.45 -6.21
CA ALA A 67 10.38 -16.74 -7.43
C ALA A 67 9.38 -15.63 -7.12
N SER A 68 8.41 -15.86 -6.21
CA SER A 68 7.48 -14.84 -5.72
C SER A 68 8.21 -13.69 -5.02
N LEU A 69 9.17 -14.00 -4.14
CA LEU A 69 10.00 -12.99 -3.47
C LEU A 69 10.74 -12.12 -4.49
N LEU A 70 11.40 -12.70 -5.47
CA LEU A 70 12.10 -11.93 -6.50
C LEU A 70 11.14 -11.05 -7.30
N SER A 71 9.99 -11.58 -7.67
CA SER A 71 8.95 -10.84 -8.36
C SER A 71 8.43 -9.67 -7.52
N ALA A 72 8.20 -9.88 -6.22
CA ALA A 72 7.76 -8.83 -5.29
C ALA A 72 8.80 -7.70 -5.13
N ILE A 73 10.09 -8.03 -5.11
CA ILE A 73 11.19 -7.04 -5.09
C ILE A 73 11.13 -6.17 -6.35
N VAL A 74 10.90 -6.77 -7.52
CA VAL A 74 10.77 -6.04 -8.80
C VAL A 74 9.57 -5.10 -8.76
N VAL A 75 8.42 -5.55 -8.24
CA VAL A 75 7.23 -4.70 -8.05
C VAL A 75 7.53 -3.52 -7.16
N GLY A 76 8.18 -3.76 -6.00
CA GLY A 76 8.60 -2.71 -5.07
C GLY A 76 9.53 -1.68 -5.71
N PHE A 77 10.51 -2.15 -6.50
CA PHE A 77 11.43 -1.29 -7.23
C PHE A 77 10.69 -0.38 -8.23
N PHE A 78 9.79 -0.94 -9.06
CA PHE A 78 9.02 -0.13 -10.00
C PHE A 78 8.10 0.86 -9.29
N ALA A 79 7.39 0.44 -8.24
CA ALA A 79 6.53 1.31 -7.46
C ALA A 79 7.30 2.50 -6.86
N ALA A 80 8.47 2.24 -6.26
CA ALA A 80 9.33 3.27 -5.71
C ALA A 80 9.86 4.22 -6.80
N ARG A 81 10.25 3.68 -7.96
CA ARG A 81 10.77 4.46 -9.08
C ARG A 81 9.72 5.38 -9.69
N ILE A 82 8.48 4.88 -9.87
CA ILE A 82 7.34 5.65 -10.37
C ILE A 82 7.01 6.77 -9.39
N ALA A 83 6.90 6.44 -8.09
CA ALA A 83 6.60 7.42 -7.06
C ALA A 83 7.67 8.52 -6.97
N ALA A 84 8.96 8.16 -7.06
CA ALA A 84 10.07 9.10 -7.04
C ALA A 84 10.06 10.04 -8.26
N SER A 85 9.85 9.50 -9.47
CA SER A 85 9.79 10.28 -10.72
C SER A 85 8.63 11.28 -10.67
N PHE A 86 7.44 10.81 -10.29
CA PHE A 86 6.27 11.68 -10.14
C PHE A 86 6.49 12.78 -9.10
N THR A 87 7.07 12.44 -7.95
CA THR A 87 7.31 13.39 -6.86
C THR A 87 8.38 14.41 -7.22
N GLN A 88 9.39 14.02 -7.99
CA GLN A 88 10.40 14.93 -8.52
C GLN A 88 9.76 15.99 -9.42
N SER A 89 8.90 15.60 -10.34
CA SER A 89 8.16 16.52 -11.19
C SER A 89 7.26 17.45 -10.38
N LEU A 90 6.50 16.89 -9.43
CA LEU A 90 5.62 17.67 -8.55
C LEU A 90 6.41 18.70 -7.72
N ARG A 91 7.57 18.32 -7.18
CA ARG A 91 8.44 19.22 -6.41
C ARG A 91 8.95 20.38 -7.26
N SER A 92 9.38 20.08 -8.47
CA SER A 92 9.83 21.11 -9.43
C SER A 92 8.70 22.08 -9.77
N ASP A 93 7.49 21.57 -10.05
CA ASP A 93 6.33 22.41 -10.38
C ASP A 93 5.93 23.33 -9.21
N ILE A 94 5.91 22.79 -7.99
CA ILE A 94 5.57 23.57 -6.80
C ILE A 94 6.64 24.63 -6.52
N PHE A 95 7.92 24.25 -6.63
CA PHE A 95 9.03 25.16 -6.39
C PHE A 95 9.00 26.34 -7.38
N ASN A 96 8.86 26.06 -8.69
CA ASN A 96 8.75 27.09 -9.70
C ASN A 96 7.55 28.01 -9.46
N ARG A 97 6.40 27.43 -9.06
CA ARG A 97 5.21 28.23 -8.77
C ARG A 97 5.37 29.12 -7.52
N VAL A 98 6.12 28.68 -6.52
CA VAL A 98 6.43 29.50 -5.33
C VAL A 98 7.40 30.65 -5.71
N LEU A 99 8.32 30.44 -6.62
CA LEU A 99 9.21 31.50 -7.13
C LEU A 99 8.46 32.58 -7.92
N ASP A 100 7.37 32.20 -8.58
CA ASP A 100 6.53 33.13 -9.35
C ASP A 100 5.57 33.95 -8.43
N TYR A 101 5.49 33.66 -7.12
CA TYR A 101 4.62 34.39 -6.21
C TYR A 101 5.09 35.83 -5.98
N SER A 102 4.14 36.75 -6.03
CA SER A 102 4.35 38.14 -5.64
C SER A 102 4.59 38.26 -4.12
N GLN A 103 5.23 39.37 -3.71
CA GLN A 103 5.43 39.67 -2.28
C GLN A 103 4.12 39.63 -1.46
N THR A 104 3.01 40.02 -2.08
CA THR A 104 1.68 40.03 -1.45
C THR A 104 1.14 38.62 -1.26
N GLU A 105 1.43 37.70 -2.19
CA GLU A 105 1.03 36.29 -2.09
C GLU A 105 1.89 35.54 -1.07
N ILE A 106 3.20 35.79 -1.04
CA ILE A 106 4.10 35.19 -0.02
C ILE A 106 3.67 35.59 1.40
N LYS A 107 3.23 36.84 1.60
CA LYS A 107 2.74 37.30 2.90
C LYS A 107 1.45 36.60 3.36
N LYS A 108 0.64 36.05 2.45
CA LYS A 108 -0.56 35.23 2.81
C LYS A 108 -0.20 33.86 3.32
N PHE A 109 0.96 33.33 2.97
CA PHE A 109 1.47 32.06 3.42
C PHE A 109 2.63 32.29 4.38
N SER A 110 2.68 31.60 5.50
CA SER A 110 3.89 31.62 6.34
C SER A 110 5.02 30.83 5.66
N ILE A 111 6.25 31.32 5.75
CA ILE A 111 7.43 30.63 5.22
C ILE A 111 7.52 29.16 5.71
N PRO A 112 7.29 28.87 7.02
CA PRO A 112 7.26 27.48 7.51
C PRO A 112 6.20 26.62 6.81
N SER A 113 5.02 27.17 6.50
CA SER A 113 3.96 26.45 5.79
C SER A 113 4.36 26.10 4.35
N LEU A 114 5.00 27.04 3.63
CA LEU A 114 5.49 26.78 2.28
C LEU A 114 6.61 25.72 2.29
N LEU A 115 7.50 25.77 3.28
CA LEU A 115 8.56 24.78 3.44
C LEU A 115 7.97 23.39 3.70
N THR A 116 7.00 23.25 4.60
CA THR A 116 6.34 21.96 4.89
C THR A 116 5.66 21.40 3.66
N ARG A 117 4.97 22.22 2.87
CA ARG A 117 4.30 21.80 1.62
C ARG A 117 5.28 21.34 0.55
N THR A 118 6.44 21.98 0.45
CA THR A 118 7.46 21.61 -0.55
C THR A 118 8.30 20.42 -0.14
N THR A 119 8.29 20.03 1.13
CA THR A 119 9.09 18.90 1.65
C THR A 119 8.22 17.76 2.14
N ASN A 120 7.60 17.92 3.29
CA ASN A 120 6.89 16.84 3.99
C ASN A 120 5.63 16.37 3.24
N ASP A 121 4.79 17.30 2.77
CA ASP A 121 3.54 16.94 2.08
C ASP A 121 3.83 16.16 0.79
N ILE A 122 4.89 16.55 0.07
CA ILE A 122 5.33 15.83 -1.13
C ILE A 122 5.82 14.43 -0.78
N THR A 123 6.53 14.26 0.34
CA THR A 123 6.98 12.94 0.80
C THR A 123 5.79 12.05 1.17
N GLN A 124 4.75 12.60 1.78
CA GLN A 124 3.51 11.86 2.04
C GLN A 124 2.81 11.42 0.74
N VAL A 125 2.78 12.30 -0.29
CA VAL A 125 2.26 11.94 -1.61
C VAL A 125 3.08 10.81 -2.23
N GLN A 126 4.41 10.83 -2.11
CA GLN A 126 5.28 9.75 -2.57
C GLN A 126 4.92 8.42 -1.91
N THR A 127 4.78 8.42 -0.59
CA THR A 127 4.40 7.22 0.19
C THR A 127 3.02 6.70 -0.25
N LEU A 128 2.05 7.61 -0.42
CA LEU A 128 0.70 7.27 -0.86
C LEU A 128 0.71 6.61 -2.26
N ILE A 129 1.50 7.13 -3.19
CA ILE A 129 1.63 6.56 -4.55
C ILE A 129 2.28 5.19 -4.48
N THR A 130 3.37 5.04 -3.71
CA THR A 130 4.07 3.76 -3.57
C THR A 130 3.16 2.69 -2.98
N MET A 131 2.49 2.98 -1.87
CA MET A 131 1.56 2.06 -1.22
C MET A 131 0.32 1.80 -2.09
N GLY A 132 -0.22 2.84 -2.72
CA GLY A 132 -1.38 2.74 -3.60
C GLY A 132 -1.13 1.82 -4.79
N LEU A 133 0.02 1.94 -5.45
CA LEU A 133 0.39 1.05 -6.55
C LEU A 133 0.52 -0.40 -6.10
N GLN A 134 1.07 -0.66 -4.92
CA GLN A 134 1.24 -2.02 -4.41
C GLN A 134 -0.09 -2.63 -3.93
N VAL A 135 -0.84 -1.93 -3.09
CA VAL A 135 -2.04 -2.46 -2.43
C VAL A 135 -3.23 -2.48 -3.39
N VAL A 136 -3.47 -1.38 -4.11
CA VAL A 136 -4.65 -1.24 -5.00
C VAL A 136 -4.54 -2.16 -6.22
N THR A 137 -3.32 -2.44 -6.69
CA THR A 137 -3.12 -3.35 -7.82
C THR A 137 -3.21 -4.82 -7.38
N ARG A 138 -2.59 -5.15 -6.26
CA ARG A 138 -2.52 -6.54 -5.77
C ARG A 138 -3.88 -7.08 -5.31
N GLY A 139 -4.66 -6.26 -4.59
CA GLY A 139 -5.95 -6.70 -4.02
C GLY A 139 -6.92 -7.28 -5.06
N PRO A 140 -7.29 -6.56 -6.12
CA PRO A 140 -8.19 -7.08 -7.16
C PRO A 140 -7.64 -8.30 -7.90
N ILE A 141 -6.34 -8.31 -8.23
CA ILE A 141 -5.69 -9.44 -8.92
C ILE A 141 -5.78 -10.68 -8.03
N MET A 142 -5.45 -10.55 -6.74
CA MET A 142 -5.50 -11.64 -5.78
C MET A 142 -6.94 -12.16 -5.59
N ALA A 143 -7.93 -11.26 -5.51
CA ALA A 143 -9.32 -11.65 -5.36
C ALA A 143 -9.83 -12.45 -6.58
N ILE A 144 -9.57 -11.94 -7.80
CA ILE A 144 -10.00 -12.62 -9.02
C ILE A 144 -9.32 -13.99 -9.13
N TRP A 145 -8.01 -14.06 -8.90
CA TRP A 145 -7.26 -15.33 -9.03
C TRP A 145 -7.65 -16.35 -7.95
N ALA A 146 -7.84 -15.90 -6.70
CA ALA A 146 -8.33 -16.77 -5.62
C ALA A 146 -9.72 -17.34 -5.94
N MET A 147 -10.62 -16.54 -6.52
CA MET A 147 -11.93 -17.00 -6.94
C MET A 147 -11.83 -18.11 -8.00
N THR A 148 -10.93 -17.99 -9.00
CA THR A 148 -10.76 -19.05 -10.02
C THR A 148 -10.25 -20.36 -9.41
N LYS A 149 -9.46 -20.30 -8.35
CA LYS A 149 -8.96 -21.51 -7.63
C LYS A 149 -10.04 -22.22 -6.81
N ILE A 150 -11.09 -21.50 -6.40
CA ILE A 150 -12.18 -22.04 -5.57
C ILE A 150 -13.32 -22.56 -6.43
N ILE A 151 -13.57 -21.95 -7.59
CA ILE A 151 -14.61 -22.39 -8.55
C ILE A 151 -14.32 -23.84 -8.97
N GLY A 152 -15.31 -24.70 -8.76
CA GLY A 152 -15.23 -26.11 -9.14
C GLY A 152 -14.74 -27.07 -8.06
N LYS A 153 -14.28 -26.60 -6.88
CA LYS A 153 -13.88 -27.52 -5.79
C LYS A 153 -15.05 -28.05 -4.97
N SER A 154 -15.96 -27.18 -4.53
CA SER A 154 -17.21 -27.58 -3.84
C SER A 154 -18.10 -26.34 -3.63
N GLU A 155 -19.42 -26.49 -3.77
CA GLU A 155 -20.37 -25.40 -3.50
C GLU A 155 -20.32 -24.92 -2.04
N ASN A 156 -20.07 -25.82 -1.10
CA ASN A 156 -19.96 -25.48 0.33
C ASN A 156 -18.76 -24.55 0.62
N TRP A 157 -17.64 -24.73 -0.10
CA TRP A 157 -16.48 -23.86 0.02
C TRP A 157 -16.73 -22.47 -0.56
N LEU A 158 -17.42 -22.40 -1.68
CA LEU A 158 -17.77 -21.13 -2.31
C LEU A 158 -18.68 -20.29 -1.41
N THR A 159 -19.72 -20.92 -0.84
CA THR A 159 -20.64 -20.24 0.10
C THR A 159 -19.93 -19.78 1.37
N ALA A 160 -19.06 -20.59 1.95
CA ALA A 160 -18.27 -20.20 3.13
C ALA A 160 -17.37 -18.98 2.85
N VAL A 161 -16.67 -18.96 1.70
CA VAL A 161 -15.83 -17.84 1.30
C VAL A 161 -16.65 -16.57 1.04
N LEU A 162 -17.81 -16.68 0.37
CA LEU A 162 -18.69 -15.53 0.14
C LEU A 162 -19.19 -14.93 1.45
N ILE A 163 -19.60 -15.76 2.40
CA ILE A 163 -20.02 -15.30 3.74
C ILE A 163 -18.86 -14.59 4.44
N ALA A 164 -17.65 -15.18 4.43
CA ALA A 164 -16.47 -14.58 5.03
C ALA A 164 -16.11 -13.22 4.42
N VAL A 165 -16.21 -13.08 3.10
CA VAL A 165 -15.97 -11.81 2.39
C VAL A 165 -17.01 -10.76 2.78
N ILE A 166 -18.29 -11.11 2.81
CA ILE A 166 -19.38 -10.20 3.21
C ILE A 166 -19.17 -9.74 4.66
N VAL A 167 -18.89 -10.65 5.57
CA VAL A 167 -18.60 -10.33 6.98
C VAL A 167 -17.40 -9.41 7.10
N ASN A 168 -16.31 -9.67 6.35
CA ASN A 168 -15.12 -8.83 6.32
C ASN A 168 -15.42 -7.41 5.83
N ILE A 169 -16.20 -7.27 4.74
CA ILE A 169 -16.62 -5.96 4.21
C ILE A 169 -17.44 -5.21 5.24
N LEU A 170 -18.46 -5.85 5.85
CA LEU A 170 -19.29 -5.25 6.89
C LEU A 170 -18.46 -4.79 8.08
N LEU A 171 -17.54 -5.63 8.55
CA LEU A 171 -16.65 -5.32 9.66
C LEU A 171 -15.72 -4.15 9.33
N THR A 172 -15.20 -4.10 8.12
CA THR A 172 -14.37 -2.99 7.65
C THR A 172 -15.15 -1.68 7.59
N VAL A 173 -16.38 -1.70 7.05
CA VAL A 173 -17.26 -0.52 7.01
C VAL A 173 -17.57 -0.02 8.43
N VAL A 174 -17.91 -0.93 9.35
CA VAL A 174 -18.19 -0.58 10.75
C VAL A 174 -16.94 0.02 11.41
N LEU A 175 -15.77 -0.61 11.24
CA LEU A 175 -14.52 -0.08 11.79
C LEU A 175 -14.17 1.30 11.25
N VAL A 176 -14.29 1.51 9.94
CA VAL A 176 -14.00 2.80 9.31
C VAL A 176 -14.97 3.87 9.83
N THR A 177 -16.27 3.61 9.85
CA THR A 177 -17.28 4.57 10.32
C THR A 177 -17.12 4.93 11.80
N LEU A 178 -16.69 3.99 12.64
CA LEU A 178 -16.44 4.24 14.06
C LEU A 178 -15.07 4.87 14.34
N ALA A 179 -14.03 4.52 13.59
CA ALA A 179 -12.67 4.99 13.81
C ALA A 179 -12.44 6.42 13.28
N PHE A 180 -12.99 6.75 12.11
CA PHE A 180 -12.76 8.07 11.48
C PHE A 180 -13.15 9.27 12.39
N PRO A 181 -14.35 9.32 13.00
CA PRO A 181 -14.70 10.43 13.86
C PRO A 181 -13.83 10.49 15.12
N LYS A 182 -13.43 9.35 15.69
CA LYS A 182 -12.55 9.29 16.85
C LYS A 182 -11.14 9.81 16.55
N GLN A 183 -10.61 9.50 15.38
CA GLN A 183 -9.30 9.99 14.94
C GLN A 183 -9.30 11.52 14.77
N SER A 184 -10.36 12.10 14.24
CA SER A 184 -10.54 13.54 14.13
C SER A 184 -10.62 14.24 15.52
N VAL A 185 -11.24 13.59 16.50
CA VAL A 185 -11.26 14.08 17.89
C VAL A 185 -9.86 13.98 18.53
N ALA A 186 -9.16 12.87 18.33
CA ALA A 186 -7.80 12.68 18.84
C ALA A 186 -6.84 13.74 18.31
N GLN A 187 -6.89 14.04 17.00
CA GLN A 187 -6.08 15.12 16.41
C GLN A 187 -6.37 16.48 17.03
N ARG A 188 -7.65 16.84 17.22
CA ARG A 188 -8.03 18.10 17.89
C ARG A 188 -7.51 18.17 19.33
N LEU A 189 -7.49 17.06 20.04
CA LEU A 189 -6.93 17.01 21.39
C LEU A 189 -5.41 17.19 21.40
N VAL A 190 -4.70 16.59 20.45
CA VAL A 190 -3.26 16.80 20.26
C VAL A 190 -2.95 18.26 19.93
N ASP A 191 -3.72 18.89 19.04
CA ASP A 191 -3.55 20.30 18.68
C ASP A 191 -3.77 21.21 19.91
N LYS A 192 -4.79 20.91 20.72
CA LYS A 192 -5.05 21.63 21.97
C LYS A 192 -3.92 21.42 22.99
N LEU A 193 -3.41 20.21 23.13
CA LEU A 193 -2.26 19.91 23.97
C LEU A 193 -1.03 20.71 23.55
N ASN A 194 -0.71 20.73 22.26
CA ASN A 194 0.40 21.49 21.70
C ASN A 194 0.23 23.00 21.93
N SER A 195 -1.00 23.54 21.83
CA SER A 195 -1.31 24.95 22.13
C SER A 195 -1.03 25.29 23.59
N VAL A 196 -1.57 24.49 24.52
CA VAL A 196 -1.35 24.68 25.98
C VAL A 196 0.13 24.54 26.36
N THR A 197 0.82 23.58 25.76
CA THR A 197 2.27 23.40 26.00
C THR A 197 3.06 24.63 25.54
N ARG A 198 2.73 25.17 24.37
CA ARG A 198 3.36 26.38 23.85
C ARG A 198 3.08 27.60 24.73
N GLU A 199 1.82 27.78 25.19
CA GLU A 199 1.46 28.83 26.14
C GLU A 199 2.22 28.71 27.45
N SER A 200 2.31 27.49 28.01
CA SER A 200 3.07 27.23 29.24
C SER A 200 4.54 27.57 29.09
N LEU A 201 5.17 27.16 27.97
CA LEU A 201 6.60 27.45 27.70
C LEU A 201 6.83 28.97 27.50
N THR A 202 5.90 29.68 26.92
CA THR A 202 5.98 31.13 26.72
C THR A 202 5.74 31.86 28.06
N GLY A 203 4.78 31.39 28.86
CA GLY A 203 4.43 31.96 30.17
C GLY A 203 5.55 31.81 31.22
N ILE A 204 6.31 30.70 31.18
CA ILE A 204 7.47 30.51 32.06
C ILE A 204 8.53 31.61 31.87
N ARG A 205 8.71 32.12 30.65
CA ARG A 205 9.63 33.24 30.38
C ARG A 205 9.17 34.54 31.04
N VAL A 206 7.86 34.78 31.11
CA VAL A 206 7.28 36.00 31.73
C VAL A 206 7.35 35.92 33.27
N VAL A 207 7.22 34.70 33.83
CA VAL A 207 7.30 34.49 35.30
C VAL A 207 8.76 34.56 35.82
N ARG A 208 9.76 34.31 34.97
CA ARG A 208 11.19 34.39 35.29
C ARG A 208 11.81 35.77 35.05
N ALA A 209 11.13 36.67 34.38
CA ALA A 209 11.53 38.06 34.19
C ALA A 209 10.96 38.95 35.30
#